data_efa9818c84625eef864734e21e295ea7
#
_entry.id   efa9818c84625eef864734e21e295ea7
#
_cell.length_a   1.000
_cell.length_b   1.000
_cell.length_c   1.000
_cell.angle_alpha   90.00
_cell.angle_beta   90.00
_cell.angle_gamma   90.00
#
_symmetry.space_group_name_H-M   'P 1'
#
loop_
_entity.id
_entity.type
_entity.pdbx_description
1 polymer ?
#
loop_
_entity_poly.entity_id
_entity_poly.type
_entity_poly.pdbx_seq_one_letter_code
_entity_poly.pdbx_strand_id
1 'polypeptide(L)'
;PLCCDCNRLGAYMEISGRVAVITGGGGGIGSAVARRWTADGARAVVVADRNGETARSVAEEIGGLGVELDVTDEAAVGDLVERVERDIGAIDIFFSNAGAGGGGGGVGAPDQTWQALWELHVMAHVYAARAVLPSMTARGEGYLVHTASAAGLLAAVGSAPYSVTKAACIKLAELIAIEHGDDGIGVSVLCPQGVNTAMAPRQLGDGGTDGIVEPEYVADVVTAAVREGRFMILPHPEVQTYVERKAADPDRWLGGMRKLRRRSLDLLEDRSAT
;
A
#
# COMPACT_ATOMS: atom_id res chain seq x y z
N PRO A 1 -29.00 12.48 -23.75
CA PRO A 1 -29.10 11.67 -22.57
C PRO A 1 -27.70 11.18 -22.23
N LEU A 2 -27.06 11.82 -21.24
CA LEU A 2 -25.79 11.39 -20.69
C LEU A 2 -26.06 10.04 -20.00
N CYS A 3 -25.38 9.00 -20.46
CA CYS A 3 -25.43 7.66 -19.90
C CYS A 3 -25.05 7.71 -18.42
N CYS A 4 -25.87 7.16 -17.52
CA CYS A 4 -25.64 7.13 -16.07
C CYS A 4 -24.38 6.35 -15.63
N ASP A 5 -23.61 5.77 -16.56
CA ASP A 5 -22.39 5.00 -16.26
C ASP A 5 -21.09 5.83 -16.29
N CYS A 6 -21.12 7.10 -16.66
CA CYS A 6 -19.92 7.96 -16.70
C CYS A 6 -19.35 8.34 -15.31
N ASN A 7 -19.88 7.83 -14.21
CA ASN A 7 -19.40 8.16 -12.86
C ASN A 7 -18.59 7.05 -12.18
N ARG A 8 -18.30 5.94 -12.85
CA ARG A 8 -17.36 4.92 -12.36
C ARG A 8 -16.00 5.14 -13.03
N LEU A 9 -15.11 5.82 -12.32
CA LEU A 9 -13.78 6.19 -12.79
C LEU A 9 -12.75 5.05 -12.83
N GLY A 10 -13.13 3.79 -12.57
CA GLY A 10 -12.21 2.66 -12.60
C GLY A 10 -12.92 1.31 -12.77
N ALA A 11 -12.20 0.33 -13.33
CA ALA A 11 -12.65 -1.05 -13.32
C ALA A 11 -12.78 -1.50 -11.86
N TYR A 12 -13.84 -2.24 -11.54
CA TYR A 12 -14.04 -2.89 -10.25
C TYR A 12 -13.67 -4.37 -10.36
N MET A 13 -13.35 -5.01 -9.23
CA MET A 13 -12.97 -6.42 -9.26
C MET A 13 -13.65 -7.17 -8.12
N GLU A 14 -14.42 -8.21 -8.45
CA GLU A 14 -14.87 -9.19 -7.46
C GLU A 14 -13.70 -10.11 -7.09
N ILE A 15 -13.61 -10.47 -5.82
CA ILE A 15 -12.53 -11.33 -5.31
C ILE A 15 -12.76 -12.80 -5.64
N SER A 16 -14.02 -13.22 -5.64
CA SER A 16 -14.38 -14.61 -5.89
C SER A 16 -13.91 -15.09 -7.26
N GLY A 17 -13.24 -16.25 -7.29
CA GLY A 17 -12.73 -16.86 -8.50
C GLY A 17 -11.43 -16.26 -9.05
N ARG A 18 -10.85 -15.22 -8.42
CA ARG A 18 -9.67 -14.50 -8.91
C ARG A 18 -8.36 -15.07 -8.38
N VAL A 19 -7.29 -14.85 -9.14
CA VAL A 19 -5.91 -15.09 -8.73
C VAL A 19 -5.33 -13.79 -8.21
N ALA A 20 -4.88 -13.80 -6.96
CA ALA A 20 -4.28 -12.65 -6.31
C ALA A 20 -2.83 -12.93 -5.90
N VAL A 21 -1.94 -11.97 -6.13
CA VAL A 21 -0.57 -11.93 -5.61
C VAL A 21 -0.46 -10.81 -4.60
N ILE A 22 0.08 -11.09 -3.41
CA ILE A 22 0.22 -10.13 -2.31
C ILE A 22 1.68 -10.11 -1.86
N THR A 23 2.35 -8.99 -2.03
CA THR A 23 3.72 -8.78 -1.51
C THR A 23 3.69 -8.25 -0.08
N GLY A 24 4.71 -8.60 0.73
CA GLY A 24 4.67 -8.34 2.18
C GLY A 24 3.53 -9.10 2.85
N GLY A 25 3.18 -10.27 2.31
CA GLY A 25 2.05 -11.08 2.73
C GLY A 25 2.30 -11.93 3.96
N GLY A 26 3.55 -12.01 4.44
CA GLY A 26 3.93 -12.79 5.61
C GLY A 26 3.48 -12.21 6.95
N GLY A 27 2.86 -11.01 6.98
CA GLY A 27 2.37 -10.40 8.20
C GLY A 27 1.57 -9.11 7.99
N GLY A 28 1.07 -8.55 9.08
CA GLY A 28 0.37 -7.26 9.10
C GLY A 28 -0.80 -7.19 8.11
N ILE A 29 -0.88 -6.09 7.36
CA ILE A 29 -1.96 -5.83 6.40
C ILE A 29 -1.98 -6.92 5.31
N GLY A 30 -0.80 -7.32 4.78
CA GLY A 30 -0.73 -8.31 3.70
C GLY A 30 -1.32 -9.66 4.09
N SER A 31 -1.00 -10.17 5.27
CA SER A 31 -1.54 -11.45 5.77
C SER A 31 -3.05 -11.38 6.05
N ALA A 32 -3.52 -10.24 6.60
CA ALA A 32 -4.95 -10.03 6.83
C ALA A 32 -5.74 -10.00 5.51
N VAL A 33 -5.22 -9.31 4.48
CA VAL A 33 -5.82 -9.29 3.14
C VAL A 33 -5.80 -10.69 2.51
N ALA A 34 -4.70 -11.46 2.67
CA ALA A 34 -4.61 -12.82 2.15
C ALA A 34 -5.70 -13.72 2.73
N ARG A 35 -5.89 -13.69 4.05
CA ARG A 35 -6.97 -14.43 4.72
C ARG A 35 -8.35 -13.97 4.24
N ARG A 36 -8.57 -12.67 4.18
CA ARG A 36 -9.85 -12.09 3.77
C ARG A 36 -10.20 -12.50 2.33
N TRP A 37 -9.28 -12.36 1.38
CA TRP A 37 -9.55 -12.69 -0.01
C TRP A 37 -9.75 -14.18 -0.23
N THR A 38 -9.04 -15.04 0.53
CA THR A 38 -9.31 -16.48 0.52
C THR A 38 -10.72 -16.78 1.05
N ALA A 39 -11.13 -16.16 2.16
CA ALA A 39 -12.48 -16.31 2.70
C ALA A 39 -13.58 -15.81 1.75
N ASP A 40 -13.27 -14.78 0.95
CA ASP A 40 -14.15 -14.24 -0.09
C ASP A 40 -14.17 -15.08 -1.38
N GLY A 41 -13.49 -16.23 -1.40
CA GLY A 41 -13.53 -17.21 -2.49
C GLY A 41 -12.55 -16.93 -3.63
N ALA A 42 -11.44 -16.24 -3.38
CA ALA A 42 -10.35 -16.15 -4.36
C ALA A 42 -9.96 -17.57 -4.83
N ARG A 43 -9.74 -17.74 -6.13
CA ARG A 43 -9.33 -19.03 -6.72
C ARG A 43 -7.95 -19.45 -6.27
N ALA A 44 -7.05 -18.49 -6.13
CA ALA A 44 -5.73 -18.68 -5.59
C ALA A 44 -5.20 -17.38 -4.98
N VAL A 45 -4.50 -17.51 -3.85
CA VAL A 45 -3.77 -16.39 -3.23
C VAL A 45 -2.29 -16.77 -3.11
N VAL A 46 -1.44 -15.96 -3.73
CA VAL A 46 0.02 -16.10 -3.64
C VAL A 46 0.53 -15.09 -2.61
N VAL A 47 1.15 -15.60 -1.56
CA VAL A 47 1.73 -14.84 -0.45
C VAL A 47 3.23 -14.71 -0.69
N ALA A 48 3.69 -13.54 -1.08
CA ALA A 48 5.11 -13.26 -1.31
C ALA A 48 5.66 -12.38 -0.19
N ASP A 49 6.79 -12.77 0.40
CA ASP A 49 7.47 -12.00 1.45
C ASP A 49 8.97 -12.26 1.40
N ARG A 50 9.77 -11.27 1.83
CA ARG A 50 11.21 -11.45 1.97
C ARG A 50 11.56 -12.52 3.01
N ASN A 51 10.73 -12.67 4.03
CA ASN A 51 10.79 -13.80 4.95
C ASN A 51 9.95 -14.96 4.39
N GLY A 52 10.62 -15.90 3.69
CA GLY A 52 9.96 -17.04 3.10
C GLY A 52 9.28 -17.99 4.11
N GLU A 53 9.71 -18.00 5.37
CA GLU A 53 9.07 -18.79 6.42
C GLU A 53 7.69 -18.25 6.77
N THR A 54 7.59 -16.93 7.00
CA THR A 54 6.30 -16.29 7.30
C THR A 54 5.36 -16.33 6.09
N ALA A 55 5.89 -16.18 4.87
CA ALA A 55 5.10 -16.34 3.65
C ALA A 55 4.49 -17.74 3.54
N ARG A 56 5.28 -18.78 3.77
CA ARG A 56 4.81 -20.18 3.75
C ARG A 56 3.80 -20.47 4.86
N SER A 57 4.05 -19.98 6.07
CA SER A 57 3.13 -20.17 7.20
C SER A 57 1.74 -19.58 6.93
N VAL A 58 1.67 -18.34 6.42
CA VAL A 58 0.38 -17.72 6.03
C VAL A 58 -0.25 -18.48 4.87
N ALA A 59 0.54 -18.89 3.88
CA ALA A 59 0.03 -19.63 2.73
C ALA A 59 -0.54 -21.01 3.12
N GLU A 60 0.10 -21.74 4.02
CA GLU A 60 -0.40 -23.04 4.55
C GLU A 60 -1.74 -22.85 5.26
N GLU A 61 -1.88 -21.79 6.07
CA GLU A 61 -3.12 -21.50 6.79
C GLU A 61 -4.30 -21.28 5.84
N ILE A 62 -4.07 -20.63 4.69
CA ILE A 62 -5.13 -20.29 3.74
C ILE A 62 -5.26 -21.24 2.54
N GLY A 63 -4.42 -22.28 2.47
CA GLY A 63 -4.36 -23.16 1.29
C GLY A 63 -3.82 -22.47 0.03
N GLY A 64 -2.99 -21.45 0.19
CA GLY A 64 -2.38 -20.66 -0.88
C GLY A 64 -0.96 -21.10 -1.23
N LEU A 65 -0.24 -20.27 -2.00
CA LEU A 65 1.17 -20.48 -2.36
C LEU A 65 2.06 -19.45 -1.65
N GLY A 66 3.00 -19.92 -0.81
CA GLY A 66 4.01 -19.08 -0.14
C GLY A 66 5.30 -18.98 -0.96
N VAL A 67 5.79 -17.79 -1.22
CA VAL A 67 7.00 -17.53 -2.01
C VAL A 67 7.91 -16.56 -1.28
N GLU A 68 9.19 -16.90 -1.17
CA GLU A 68 10.22 -15.96 -0.74
C GLU A 68 10.54 -15.01 -1.88
N LEU A 69 10.43 -13.69 -1.64
CA LEU A 69 10.62 -12.65 -2.65
C LEU A 69 11.19 -11.38 -2.04
N ASP A 70 12.31 -10.92 -2.53
CA ASP A 70 12.75 -9.55 -2.37
C ASP A 70 12.16 -8.71 -3.51
N VAL A 71 11.21 -7.84 -3.18
CA VAL A 71 10.52 -6.99 -4.17
C VAL A 71 11.42 -5.90 -4.78
N THR A 72 12.62 -5.69 -4.23
CA THR A 72 13.61 -4.76 -4.80
C THR A 72 14.45 -5.41 -5.92
N ASP A 73 14.28 -6.70 -6.16
CA ASP A 73 14.85 -7.43 -7.30
C ASP A 73 13.83 -7.53 -8.43
N GLU A 74 14.00 -6.73 -9.49
CA GLU A 74 13.09 -6.70 -10.64
C GLU A 74 12.99 -8.07 -11.33
N ALA A 75 14.11 -8.80 -11.45
CA ALA A 75 14.12 -10.12 -12.10
C ALA A 75 13.31 -11.13 -11.28
N ALA A 76 13.50 -11.15 -9.95
CA ALA A 76 12.75 -12.03 -9.06
C ALA A 76 11.23 -11.75 -9.08
N VAL A 77 10.83 -10.47 -9.22
CA VAL A 77 9.42 -10.10 -9.39
C VAL A 77 8.87 -10.60 -10.73
N GLY A 78 9.63 -10.46 -11.81
CA GLY A 78 9.28 -11.01 -13.14
C GLY A 78 9.10 -12.52 -13.10
N ASP A 79 10.08 -13.24 -12.54
CA ASP A 79 10.05 -14.71 -12.42
C ASP A 79 8.84 -15.19 -11.60
N LEU A 80 8.48 -14.47 -10.54
CA LEU A 80 7.27 -14.76 -9.77
C LEU A 80 6.02 -14.64 -10.64
N VAL A 81 5.86 -13.53 -11.37
CA VAL A 81 4.70 -13.31 -12.23
C VAL A 81 4.60 -14.38 -13.30
N GLU A 82 5.69 -14.66 -14.04
CA GLU A 82 5.72 -15.71 -15.06
C GLU A 82 5.37 -17.09 -14.49
N ARG A 83 5.90 -17.43 -13.33
CA ARG A 83 5.59 -18.69 -12.64
C ARG A 83 4.11 -18.78 -12.28
N VAL A 84 3.53 -17.72 -11.68
CA VAL A 84 2.12 -17.72 -11.28
C VAL A 84 1.21 -17.86 -12.51
N GLU A 85 1.48 -17.08 -13.57
CA GLU A 85 0.67 -17.12 -14.78
C GLU A 85 0.76 -18.48 -15.50
N ARG A 86 1.91 -19.13 -15.49
CA ARG A 86 2.11 -20.45 -16.10
C ARG A 86 1.47 -21.58 -15.27
N ASP A 87 1.65 -21.58 -13.93
CA ASP A 87 1.35 -22.73 -13.09
C ASP A 87 -0.05 -22.66 -12.46
N ILE A 88 -0.57 -21.43 -12.26
CA ILE A 88 -1.86 -21.15 -11.60
C ILE A 88 -2.86 -20.54 -12.60
N GLY A 89 -2.42 -19.56 -13.38
CA GLY A 89 -3.19 -18.84 -14.37
C GLY A 89 -3.05 -17.34 -14.22
N ALA A 90 -3.70 -16.60 -15.12
CA ALA A 90 -3.59 -15.16 -15.19
C ALA A 90 -3.81 -14.48 -13.84
N ILE A 91 -2.92 -13.55 -13.49
CA ILE A 91 -3.03 -12.76 -12.27
C ILE A 91 -4.11 -11.69 -12.49
N ASP A 92 -5.17 -11.74 -11.68
CA ASP A 92 -6.27 -10.79 -11.73
C ASP A 92 -6.00 -9.58 -10.83
N ILE A 93 -5.41 -9.81 -9.65
CA ILE A 93 -5.14 -8.76 -8.66
C ILE A 93 -3.67 -8.86 -8.22
N PHE A 94 -2.95 -7.73 -8.31
CA PHE A 94 -1.60 -7.64 -7.73
C PHE A 94 -1.57 -6.58 -6.63
N PHE A 95 -1.36 -7.02 -5.41
CA PHE A 95 -1.28 -6.14 -4.25
C PHE A 95 0.18 -5.88 -3.86
N SER A 96 0.73 -4.76 -4.32
CA SER A 96 2.03 -4.24 -3.94
C SER A 96 1.95 -3.64 -2.54
N ASN A 97 2.16 -4.49 -1.51
CA ASN A 97 2.00 -4.10 -0.11
C ASN A 97 3.31 -4.13 0.68
N ALA A 98 4.37 -4.78 0.19
CA ALA A 98 5.66 -4.80 0.85
C ALA A 98 6.17 -3.38 1.15
N GLY A 99 6.67 -3.16 2.36
CA GLY A 99 7.17 -1.88 2.80
C GLY A 99 7.87 -1.96 4.14
N ALA A 100 8.55 -0.89 4.52
CA ALA A 100 9.20 -0.74 5.82
C ALA A 100 8.90 0.63 6.42
N GLY A 101 8.95 0.72 7.74
CA GLY A 101 8.98 2.01 8.43
C GLY A 101 10.21 2.80 8.00
N GLY A 102 10.07 4.10 7.84
CA GLY A 102 11.19 4.98 7.55
C GLY A 102 11.98 5.26 8.82
N GLY A 103 13.29 5.08 8.80
CA GLY A 103 14.18 5.61 9.82
C GLY A 103 13.95 7.12 9.97
N GLY A 104 14.05 7.63 11.20
CA GLY A 104 13.93 9.05 11.46
C GLY A 104 14.98 9.88 10.70
N GLY A 105 14.88 11.17 10.86
CA GLY A 105 15.81 12.12 10.25
C GLY A 105 15.19 12.85 9.05
N GLY A 106 15.00 14.13 9.17
CA GLY A 106 14.49 14.98 8.10
C GLY A 106 15.35 14.88 6.82
N VAL A 107 15.70 16.01 6.24
CA VAL A 107 16.57 16.07 5.05
C VAL A 107 17.98 15.52 5.34
N GLY A 108 18.43 15.56 6.60
CA GLY A 108 19.74 15.01 7.04
C GLY A 108 19.79 13.48 7.19
N ALA A 109 18.75 12.74 6.83
CA ALA A 109 18.80 11.28 6.81
C ALA A 109 19.90 10.79 5.86
N PRO A 110 20.62 9.70 6.19
CA PRO A 110 21.68 9.17 5.33
C PRO A 110 21.17 8.81 3.93
N ASP A 111 22.01 9.03 2.90
CA ASP A 111 21.64 8.73 1.51
C ASP A 111 21.23 7.26 1.33
N GLN A 112 21.86 6.34 2.05
CA GLN A 112 21.50 4.92 2.03
C GLN A 112 20.06 4.69 2.50
N THR A 113 19.56 5.47 3.47
CA THR A 113 18.16 5.39 3.91
C THR A 113 17.21 5.88 2.81
N TRP A 114 17.57 6.99 2.15
CA TRP A 114 16.80 7.50 1.01
C TRP A 114 16.72 6.48 -0.11
N GLN A 115 17.87 5.91 -0.48
CA GLN A 115 17.95 4.93 -1.57
C GLN A 115 17.17 3.66 -1.24
N ALA A 116 17.38 3.07 -0.05
CA ALA A 116 16.68 1.85 0.35
C ALA A 116 15.16 2.02 0.38
N LEU A 117 14.66 3.17 0.87
CA LEU A 117 13.22 3.43 0.86
C LEU A 117 12.69 3.74 -0.55
N TRP A 118 13.49 4.33 -1.42
CA TRP A 118 13.13 4.54 -2.82
C TRP A 118 12.97 3.21 -3.56
N GLU A 119 13.94 2.31 -3.44
CA GLU A 119 13.87 0.97 -4.04
C GLU A 119 12.63 0.21 -3.54
N LEU A 120 12.39 0.21 -2.23
CA LEU A 120 11.30 -0.55 -1.63
C LEU A 120 9.90 0.07 -1.87
N HIS A 121 9.76 1.41 -1.76
CA HIS A 121 8.45 2.07 -1.79
C HIS A 121 8.06 2.62 -3.17
N VAL A 122 9.01 2.69 -4.10
CA VAL A 122 8.75 3.21 -5.45
C VAL A 122 9.11 2.17 -6.50
N MET A 123 10.38 1.76 -6.58
CA MET A 123 10.82 0.87 -7.64
C MET A 123 10.15 -0.51 -7.58
N ALA A 124 9.96 -1.08 -6.38
CA ALA A 124 9.22 -2.33 -6.23
C ALA A 124 7.80 -2.29 -6.81
N HIS A 125 7.11 -1.15 -6.67
CA HIS A 125 5.79 -0.94 -7.28
C HIS A 125 5.87 -0.79 -8.81
N VAL A 126 6.94 -0.16 -9.31
CA VAL A 126 7.23 -0.06 -10.76
C VAL A 126 7.50 -1.46 -11.34
N TYR A 127 8.33 -2.27 -10.69
CA TYR A 127 8.66 -3.64 -11.13
C TYR A 127 7.41 -4.51 -11.19
N ALA A 128 6.57 -4.46 -10.16
CA ALA A 128 5.29 -5.18 -10.15
C ALA A 128 4.39 -4.74 -11.31
N ALA A 129 4.21 -3.44 -11.51
CA ALA A 129 3.38 -2.92 -12.59
C ALA A 129 3.92 -3.34 -13.98
N ARG A 130 5.23 -3.22 -14.21
CA ARG A 130 5.88 -3.67 -15.46
C ARG A 130 5.68 -5.16 -15.74
N ALA A 131 5.70 -5.98 -14.68
CA ALA A 131 5.55 -7.42 -14.83
C ALA A 131 4.11 -7.83 -15.17
N VAL A 132 3.08 -7.19 -14.59
CA VAL A 132 1.69 -7.65 -14.73
C VAL A 132 0.88 -6.88 -15.78
N LEU A 133 1.16 -5.60 -16.02
CA LEU A 133 0.37 -4.77 -16.94
C LEU A 133 0.29 -5.33 -18.38
N PRO A 134 1.38 -5.88 -18.96
CA PRO A 134 1.29 -6.41 -20.33
C PRO A 134 0.22 -7.50 -20.49
N SER A 135 0.13 -8.44 -19.55
CA SER A 135 -0.87 -9.51 -19.62
C SER A 135 -2.26 -9.01 -19.23
N MET A 136 -2.39 -8.12 -18.27
CA MET A 136 -3.65 -7.51 -17.86
C MET A 136 -4.27 -6.66 -18.97
N THR A 137 -3.51 -5.77 -19.60
CA THR A 137 -3.99 -4.92 -20.72
C THR A 137 -4.35 -5.75 -21.95
N ALA A 138 -3.57 -6.81 -22.26
CA ALA A 138 -3.89 -7.71 -23.35
C ALA A 138 -5.25 -8.44 -23.16
N ARG A 139 -5.67 -8.67 -21.90
CA ARG A 139 -6.97 -9.26 -21.56
C ARG A 139 -8.09 -8.23 -21.42
N GLY A 140 -7.73 -6.94 -21.27
CA GLY A 140 -8.69 -5.88 -20.94
C GLY A 140 -9.22 -5.97 -19.50
N GLU A 141 -8.53 -6.65 -18.60
CA GLU A 141 -8.96 -6.84 -17.21
C GLU A 141 -7.75 -7.05 -16.28
N GLY A 142 -7.72 -6.30 -15.17
CA GLY A 142 -6.72 -6.45 -14.12
C GLY A 142 -6.92 -5.42 -13.02
N TYR A 143 -6.33 -5.66 -11.85
CA TYR A 143 -6.42 -4.75 -10.71
C TYR A 143 -5.10 -4.63 -9.97
N LEU A 144 -4.66 -3.40 -9.75
CA LEU A 144 -3.46 -3.08 -8.99
C LEU A 144 -3.83 -2.38 -7.68
N VAL A 145 -3.32 -2.88 -6.57
CA VAL A 145 -3.44 -2.21 -5.28
C VAL A 145 -2.05 -1.84 -4.77
N HIS A 146 -1.86 -0.59 -4.39
CA HIS A 146 -0.58 -0.07 -3.90
C HIS A 146 -0.69 0.40 -2.45
N THR A 147 0.16 -0.09 -1.56
CA THR A 147 0.23 0.41 -0.17
C THR A 147 1.17 1.62 -0.09
N ALA A 148 0.56 2.80 -0.01
CA ALA A 148 1.24 4.04 0.32
C ALA A 148 1.18 4.31 1.84
N SER A 149 0.74 5.50 2.24
CA SER A 149 0.53 5.93 3.63
C SER A 149 -0.16 7.30 3.64
N ALA A 150 -0.89 7.61 4.69
CA ALA A 150 -1.32 8.97 4.98
C ALA A 150 -0.14 9.97 5.05
N ALA A 151 1.07 9.49 5.39
CA ALA A 151 2.30 10.28 5.36
C ALA A 151 2.65 10.79 3.94
N GLY A 152 2.25 10.08 2.88
CA GLY A 152 2.42 10.52 1.50
C GLY A 152 1.44 11.63 1.10
N LEU A 153 0.27 11.66 1.71
CA LEU A 153 -0.74 12.72 1.50
C LEU A 153 -0.47 13.95 2.35
N LEU A 154 -0.09 13.76 3.61
CA LEU A 154 -0.01 14.80 4.64
C LEU A 154 1.43 15.22 4.96
N ALA A 155 2.22 14.34 5.43
CA ALA A 155 3.62 14.28 5.85
C ALA A 155 3.74 13.67 7.26
N ALA A 156 4.73 12.81 7.46
CA ALA A 156 5.15 12.37 8.79
C ALA A 156 6.31 13.25 9.28
N VAL A 157 6.07 13.99 10.37
CA VAL A 157 7.08 14.88 10.95
C VAL A 157 8.30 14.06 11.39
N GLY A 158 9.50 14.49 10.98
CA GLY A 158 10.75 13.79 11.31
C GLY A 158 11.07 12.56 10.44
N SER A 159 10.28 12.27 9.41
CA SER A 159 10.50 11.13 8.51
C SER A 159 10.36 11.56 7.03
N ALA A 160 11.32 12.39 6.57
CA ALA A 160 11.29 12.93 5.21
C ALA A 160 11.41 11.84 4.13
N PRO A 161 12.37 10.88 4.20
CA PRO A 161 12.50 9.84 3.18
C PRO A 161 11.21 9.01 3.03
N TYR A 162 10.59 8.64 4.15
CA TYR A 162 9.33 7.89 4.14
C TYR A 162 8.19 8.68 3.49
N SER A 163 7.99 9.93 3.90
CA SER A 163 6.91 10.77 3.38
C SER A 163 7.05 11.02 1.88
N VAL A 164 8.27 11.29 1.42
CA VAL A 164 8.56 11.55 0.00
C VAL A 164 8.34 10.30 -0.84
N THR A 165 8.85 9.14 -0.41
CA THR A 165 8.69 7.90 -1.16
C THR A 165 7.24 7.41 -1.18
N LYS A 166 6.48 7.59 -0.09
CA LYS A 166 5.04 7.28 -0.05
C LYS A 166 4.21 8.26 -0.90
N ALA A 167 4.61 9.52 -1.02
CA ALA A 167 3.99 10.46 -1.97
C ALA A 167 4.28 10.06 -3.42
N ALA A 168 5.50 9.62 -3.72
CA ALA A 168 5.86 9.10 -5.05
C ALA A 168 5.06 7.85 -5.42
N CYS A 169 4.83 6.92 -4.47
CA CYS A 169 3.97 5.76 -4.66
C CYS A 169 2.53 6.15 -5.02
N ILE A 170 1.96 7.15 -4.34
CA ILE A 170 0.61 7.67 -4.67
C ILE A 170 0.58 8.23 -6.09
N LYS A 171 1.59 9.01 -6.47
CA LYS A 171 1.67 9.59 -7.81
C LYS A 171 1.85 8.53 -8.90
N LEU A 172 2.61 7.47 -8.63
CA LEU A 172 2.75 6.32 -9.54
C LEU A 172 1.39 5.64 -9.75
N ALA A 173 0.67 5.32 -8.66
CA ALA A 173 -0.65 4.70 -8.74
C ALA A 173 -1.65 5.56 -9.54
N GLU A 174 -1.63 6.89 -9.34
CA GLU A 174 -2.46 7.85 -10.08
C GLU A 174 -2.15 7.82 -11.58
N LEU A 175 -0.85 7.79 -11.96
CA LEU A 175 -0.45 7.74 -13.36
C LEU A 175 -0.86 6.41 -14.02
N ILE A 176 -0.69 5.27 -13.34
CA ILE A 176 -1.15 3.98 -13.86
C ILE A 176 -2.67 3.99 -14.08
N ALA A 177 -3.44 4.55 -13.14
CA ALA A 177 -4.89 4.66 -13.27
C ALA A 177 -5.31 5.55 -14.46
N ILE A 178 -4.57 6.63 -14.73
CA ILE A 178 -4.82 7.53 -15.86
C ILE A 178 -4.46 6.85 -17.19
N GLU A 179 -3.30 6.18 -17.25
CA GLU A 179 -2.77 5.63 -18.50
C GLU A 179 -3.47 4.34 -18.92
N HIS A 180 -3.96 3.53 -17.97
CA HIS A 180 -4.51 2.20 -18.24
C HIS A 180 -5.98 2.02 -17.83
N GLY A 181 -6.64 3.06 -17.38
CA GLY A 181 -8.06 2.98 -17.00
C GLY A 181 -8.95 2.56 -18.18
N ASP A 182 -8.68 3.09 -19.36
CA ASP A 182 -9.41 2.75 -20.60
C ASP A 182 -9.05 1.35 -21.12
N ASP A 183 -7.94 0.76 -20.66
CA ASP A 183 -7.53 -0.62 -20.96
C ASP A 183 -8.21 -1.63 -20.02
N GLY A 184 -9.15 -1.21 -19.17
CA GLY A 184 -9.86 -2.07 -18.23
C GLY A 184 -9.08 -2.39 -16.95
N ILE A 185 -8.06 -1.59 -16.62
CA ILE A 185 -7.24 -1.77 -15.41
C ILE A 185 -7.77 -0.93 -14.26
N GLY A 186 -8.17 -1.61 -13.18
CA GLY A 186 -8.49 -0.96 -11.91
C GLY A 186 -7.23 -0.67 -11.09
N VAL A 187 -7.22 0.46 -10.39
CA VAL A 187 -6.10 0.83 -9.52
C VAL A 187 -6.63 1.44 -8.23
N SER A 188 -6.08 0.96 -7.11
CA SER A 188 -6.33 1.55 -5.79
C SER A 188 -5.02 1.86 -5.08
N VAL A 189 -5.02 2.92 -4.27
CA VAL A 189 -3.92 3.27 -3.38
C VAL A 189 -4.38 3.32 -1.93
N LEU A 190 -3.79 2.46 -1.10
CA LEU A 190 -4.07 2.35 0.33
C LEU A 190 -3.19 3.34 1.09
N CYS A 191 -3.80 4.25 1.83
CA CYS A 191 -3.14 5.31 2.59
C CYS A 191 -3.50 5.25 4.09
N PRO A 192 -3.03 4.26 4.84
CA PRO A 192 -3.32 4.13 6.26
C PRO A 192 -2.51 5.12 7.10
N GLN A 193 -3.02 5.43 8.30
CA GLN A 193 -2.25 5.92 9.44
C GLN A 193 -1.71 4.75 10.27
N GLY A 194 -1.87 4.78 11.60
CA GLY A 194 -1.43 3.71 12.48
C GLY A 194 -2.23 2.42 12.29
N VAL A 195 -1.52 1.31 11.99
CA VAL A 195 -2.09 -0.04 11.93
C VAL A 195 -1.30 -0.93 12.89
N ASN A 196 -1.99 -1.75 13.68
CA ASN A 196 -1.39 -2.66 14.66
C ASN A 196 -0.60 -3.79 13.97
N THR A 197 0.62 -3.48 13.59
CA THR A 197 1.54 -4.42 12.91
C THR A 197 2.91 -4.38 13.58
N ALA A 198 3.78 -5.32 13.22
CA ALA A 198 5.17 -5.31 13.70
C ALA A 198 5.94 -4.04 13.29
N MET A 199 5.48 -3.35 12.24
CA MET A 199 6.06 -2.09 11.76
C MET A 199 5.64 -0.88 12.61
N ALA A 200 4.49 -0.94 13.29
CA ALA A 200 4.00 0.16 14.10
C ALA A 200 4.85 0.29 15.36
N PRO A 201 5.53 1.42 15.59
CA PRO A 201 6.25 1.62 16.84
C PRO A 201 5.22 1.68 17.96
N ARG A 202 5.31 0.74 18.90
CA ARG A 202 4.45 0.69 20.11
C ARG A 202 4.53 1.92 21.01
N GLN A 203 5.35 2.91 20.68
CA GLN A 203 5.73 4.02 21.54
C GLN A 203 5.58 5.42 20.95
N LEU A 204 5.14 5.58 19.74
CA LEU A 204 4.89 6.91 19.21
C LEU A 204 3.45 7.31 19.56
N GLY A 205 3.32 8.26 20.48
CA GLY A 205 2.10 9.01 20.73
C GLY A 205 1.57 9.79 19.52
N ASP A 206 2.09 9.46 18.34
CA ASP A 206 1.77 10.01 17.04
C ASP A 206 1.55 8.90 15.98
N GLY A 207 1.06 7.75 16.38
CA GLY A 207 0.56 6.71 15.46
C GLY A 207 -0.64 7.16 14.63
N GLY A 208 -0.74 8.46 14.43
CA GLY A 208 -1.88 9.19 13.96
C GLY A 208 -2.71 9.67 15.14
N THR A 209 -3.14 10.92 15.10
CA THR A 209 -4.03 11.52 16.11
C THR A 209 -5.36 10.76 16.23
N ASP A 210 -5.66 9.89 15.28
CA ASP A 210 -6.96 9.23 15.08
C ASP A 210 -6.97 7.75 15.52
N GLY A 211 -5.88 7.29 16.15
CA GLY A 211 -5.78 5.96 16.73
C GLY A 211 -5.06 4.92 15.86
N ILE A 212 -5.04 3.69 16.36
CA ILE A 212 -4.46 2.52 15.70
C ILE A 212 -5.60 1.57 15.36
N VAL A 213 -5.67 1.15 14.11
CA VAL A 213 -6.65 0.16 13.64
C VAL A 213 -6.02 -1.22 13.47
N GLU A 214 -6.83 -2.27 13.51
CA GLU A 214 -6.36 -3.65 13.31
C GLU A 214 -6.19 -3.95 11.81
N PRO A 215 -5.24 -4.83 11.44
CA PRO A 215 -5.00 -5.24 10.05
C PRO A 215 -6.25 -5.83 9.37
N GLU A 216 -7.09 -6.54 10.12
CA GLU A 216 -8.33 -7.14 9.64
C GLU A 216 -9.34 -6.08 9.17
N TYR A 217 -9.47 -4.99 9.92
CA TYR A 217 -10.29 -3.84 9.50
C TYR A 217 -9.75 -3.21 8.21
N VAL A 218 -8.41 -3.07 8.10
CA VAL A 218 -7.81 -2.58 6.86
C VAL A 218 -8.10 -3.50 5.69
N ALA A 219 -8.05 -4.83 5.89
CA ALA A 219 -8.38 -5.81 4.87
C ALA A 219 -9.84 -5.68 4.39
N ASP A 220 -10.78 -5.43 5.31
CA ASP A 220 -12.18 -5.17 4.98
C ASP A 220 -12.34 -3.93 4.11
N VAL A 221 -11.68 -2.83 4.49
CA VAL A 221 -11.73 -1.55 3.75
C VAL A 221 -11.10 -1.67 2.36
N VAL A 222 -9.95 -2.39 2.24
CA VAL A 222 -9.30 -2.69 0.96
C VAL A 222 -10.22 -3.50 0.06
N THR A 223 -10.81 -4.55 0.59
CA THR A 223 -11.69 -5.44 -0.17
C THR A 223 -12.92 -4.69 -0.70
N ALA A 224 -13.55 -3.87 0.14
CA ALA A 224 -14.68 -3.04 -0.27
C ALA A 224 -14.29 -2.06 -1.38
N ALA A 225 -13.11 -1.42 -1.26
CA ALA A 225 -12.63 -0.47 -2.25
C ALA A 225 -12.34 -1.12 -3.61
N VAL A 226 -11.74 -2.32 -3.63
CA VAL A 226 -11.50 -3.09 -4.86
C VAL A 226 -12.83 -3.45 -5.55
N ARG A 227 -13.83 -3.90 -4.79
CA ARG A 227 -15.18 -4.18 -5.30
C ARG A 227 -15.91 -2.95 -5.84
N GLU A 228 -15.61 -1.78 -5.31
CA GLU A 228 -16.22 -0.52 -5.75
C GLU A 228 -15.44 0.18 -6.86
N GLY A 229 -14.22 -0.26 -7.18
CA GLY A 229 -13.31 0.43 -8.09
C GLY A 229 -12.82 1.78 -7.53
N ARG A 230 -12.71 1.89 -6.20
CA ARG A 230 -12.35 3.16 -5.53
C ARG A 230 -10.84 3.35 -5.53
N PHE A 231 -10.38 4.47 -6.09
CA PHE A 231 -8.95 4.77 -6.18
C PHE A 231 -8.30 4.97 -4.80
N MET A 232 -8.82 5.91 -3.99
CA MET A 232 -8.22 6.24 -2.69
C MET A 232 -8.84 5.40 -1.57
N ILE A 233 -8.02 4.64 -0.85
CA ILE A 233 -8.42 3.83 0.30
C ILE A 233 -7.89 4.45 1.58
N LEU A 234 -8.79 4.96 2.41
CA LEU A 234 -8.48 5.62 3.68
C LEU A 234 -9.11 4.83 4.84
N PRO A 235 -8.36 3.94 5.52
CA PRO A 235 -8.85 3.25 6.71
C PRO A 235 -9.16 4.21 7.88
N HIS A 236 -8.54 5.38 7.88
CA HIS A 236 -8.81 6.47 8.82
C HIS A 236 -9.53 7.59 8.06
N PRO A 237 -10.84 7.71 8.16
CA PRO A 237 -11.63 8.66 7.36
C PRO A 237 -11.28 10.13 7.64
N GLU A 238 -10.71 10.44 8.80
CA GLU A 238 -10.22 11.78 9.17
C GLU A 238 -9.14 12.30 8.22
N VAL A 239 -8.37 11.40 7.61
CA VAL A 239 -7.32 11.75 6.62
C VAL A 239 -7.91 12.54 5.46
N GLN A 240 -9.13 12.20 5.00
CA GLN A 240 -9.81 12.96 3.95
C GLN A 240 -9.96 14.44 4.34
N THR A 241 -10.47 14.70 5.55
CA THR A 241 -10.63 16.06 6.08
C THR A 241 -9.28 16.82 6.15
N TYR A 242 -8.21 16.12 6.52
CA TYR A 242 -6.87 16.75 6.59
C TYR A 242 -6.34 17.08 5.20
N VAL A 243 -6.54 16.23 4.22
CA VAL A 243 -6.17 16.49 2.82
C VAL A 243 -6.92 17.70 2.27
N GLU A 244 -8.23 17.80 2.51
CA GLU A 244 -9.06 18.93 2.10
C GLU A 244 -8.59 20.24 2.75
N ARG A 245 -8.30 20.24 4.05
CA ARG A 245 -7.76 21.40 4.77
C ARG A 245 -6.39 21.83 4.25
N LYS A 246 -5.52 20.85 3.93
CA LYS A 246 -4.20 21.13 3.34
C LYS A 246 -4.33 21.74 1.95
N ALA A 247 -5.25 21.26 1.13
CA ALA A 247 -5.48 21.78 -0.21
C ALA A 247 -6.13 23.16 -0.20
N ALA A 248 -7.04 23.41 0.74
CA ALA A 248 -7.73 24.70 0.86
C ALA A 248 -6.81 25.85 1.32
N ASP A 249 -5.87 25.60 2.23
CA ASP A 249 -4.95 26.62 2.77
C ASP A 249 -3.60 25.96 3.17
N PRO A 250 -2.67 25.81 2.21
CA PRO A 250 -1.35 25.19 2.46
C PRO A 250 -0.52 25.94 3.51
N ASP A 251 -0.58 27.27 3.55
CA ASP A 251 0.22 28.06 4.51
C ASP A 251 -0.26 27.88 5.95
N ARG A 252 -1.56 27.87 6.15
CA ARG A 252 -2.18 27.55 7.45
C ARG A 252 -1.84 26.12 7.87
N TRP A 253 -1.90 25.17 6.93
CA TRP A 253 -1.51 23.78 7.17
C TRP A 253 -0.06 23.67 7.64
N LEU A 254 0.89 24.29 6.93
CA LEU A 254 2.30 24.31 7.30
C LEU A 254 2.53 24.95 8.66
N GLY A 255 1.78 26.01 9.00
CA GLY A 255 1.78 26.63 10.32
C GLY A 255 1.36 25.65 11.43
N GLY A 256 0.32 24.83 11.18
CA GLY A 256 -0.14 23.76 12.06
C GLY A 256 0.89 22.67 12.25
N MET A 257 1.50 22.19 11.15
CA MET A 257 2.53 21.15 11.17
C MET A 257 3.80 21.58 11.93
N ARG A 258 4.19 22.86 11.84
CA ARG A 258 5.28 23.43 12.66
C ARG A 258 4.95 23.40 14.15
N LYS A 259 3.70 23.65 14.54
CA LYS A 259 3.27 23.52 15.96
C LYS A 259 3.30 22.07 16.42
N LEU A 260 2.83 21.14 15.58
CA LEU A 260 2.89 19.71 15.86
C LEU A 260 4.35 19.26 16.08
N ARG A 261 5.25 19.63 15.17
CA ARG A 261 6.68 19.31 15.28
C ARG A 261 7.29 19.80 16.61
N ARG A 262 7.00 21.03 17.04
CA ARG A 262 7.52 21.54 18.32
C ARG A 262 7.03 20.68 19.48
N ARG A 263 5.74 20.37 19.55
CA ARG A 263 5.18 19.51 20.61
C ARG A 263 5.82 18.13 20.63
N SER A 264 6.07 17.53 19.47
CA SER A 264 6.73 16.21 19.40
C SER A 264 8.18 16.26 19.90
N LEU A 265 8.91 17.36 19.69
CA LEU A 265 10.26 17.54 20.20
C LEU A 265 10.26 17.74 21.73
N ASP A 266 9.38 18.57 22.26
CA ASP A 266 9.23 18.81 23.70
C ASP A 266 8.97 17.47 24.44
N LEU A 267 8.09 16.61 23.88
CA LEU A 267 7.81 15.28 24.46
C LEU A 267 8.99 14.31 24.42
N LEU A 268 9.89 14.44 23.45
CA LEU A 268 11.10 13.61 23.35
C LEU A 268 12.16 14.07 24.37
N GLU A 269 12.31 15.38 24.60
CA GLU A 269 13.21 15.95 25.59
C GLU A 269 12.79 15.55 27.01
N ASP A 270 11.50 15.64 27.34
CA ASP A 270 10.96 15.25 28.64
C ASP A 270 11.19 13.76 28.95
N ARG A 271 11.09 12.88 27.93
CA ARG A 271 11.36 11.43 28.07
C ARG A 271 12.84 11.09 28.23
N SER A 272 13.74 11.92 27.75
CA SER A 272 15.19 11.72 27.90
C SER A 272 15.71 12.23 29.24
N ALA A 273 14.91 13.01 29.96
CA ALA A 273 15.22 13.58 31.28
C ALA A 273 14.70 12.72 32.44
N THR A 274 13.92 11.68 32.18
CA THR A 274 13.42 10.68 33.16
C THR A 274 14.11 9.32 32.98
#